data_5e594d13e8cc86610d374d18ac87ffee
#
_entry.id   5e594d13e8cc86610d374d18ac87ffee
#
_cell.length_a   1.000
_cell.length_b   1.000
_cell.length_c   1.000
_cell.angle_alpha   90.00
_cell.angle_beta   90.00
_cell.angle_gamma   90.00
#
_symmetry.space_group_name_H-M   'P 1'
#
loop_
_entity.id
_entity.type
_entity.pdbx_description
1 polymer ?
#
loop_
_entity_poly.entity_id
_entity_poly.type
_entity_poly.pdbx_seq_one_letter_code
_entity_poly.pdbx_strand_id
1 'polypeptide(L)'
;QGCYSLTSLRDGTLSGDRHFRFPAWLNADYIRRTGHIEQYSSVPGDILNRHEKFCNFVYSGGEFREAIRFLETLSQYKYVDSSGQLLNNTGMIVKDKVEFCSRYKFTIAFENYASPGYITQKLTDAFAAGSLPVYWGAPDACREFNPGRFINARDFRNHAELVRYVEHLDRNVDEYLSYFKGLSLIHI
;
A
#
# COMPACT_ATOMS: atom_id res chain seq x y z
N GLN A 1 -16.06 21.00 -31.07
CA GLN A 1 -14.97 20.15 -30.56
C GLN A 1 -15.11 20.11 -29.06
N GLY A 2 -15.53 18.97 -28.51
CA GLY A 2 -15.74 18.81 -27.06
C GLY A 2 -14.42 18.44 -26.39
N CYS A 3 -14.12 19.10 -25.26
CA CYS A 3 -13.01 18.72 -24.40
C CYS A 3 -13.38 17.44 -23.64
N TYR A 4 -12.45 16.49 -23.59
CA TYR A 4 -12.50 15.34 -22.69
C TYR A 4 -11.79 15.70 -21.40
N SER A 5 -12.30 15.22 -20.25
CA SER A 5 -11.64 15.38 -18.97
C SER A 5 -11.21 14.02 -18.41
N LEU A 6 -10.09 14.00 -17.74
CA LEU A 6 -9.54 12.83 -17.05
C LEU A 6 -9.66 13.04 -15.54
N THR A 7 -10.06 12.00 -14.82
CA THR A 7 -10.08 12.00 -13.36
C THR A 7 -9.61 10.69 -12.80
N SER A 8 -8.97 10.71 -11.64
CA SER A 8 -8.63 9.53 -10.85
C SER A 8 -9.74 9.14 -9.86
N LEU A 9 -10.73 10.02 -9.65
CA LEU A 9 -11.78 9.85 -8.67
C LEU A 9 -13.01 9.12 -9.24
N ARG A 10 -13.77 8.47 -8.36
CA ARG A 10 -15.08 7.86 -8.63
C ARG A 10 -16.16 8.51 -7.78
N ASP A 11 -16.12 9.81 -7.59
CA ASP A 11 -17.04 10.54 -6.72
C ASP A 11 -18.38 10.90 -7.40
N GLY A 12 -18.54 10.59 -8.69
CA GLY A 12 -19.74 10.91 -9.45
C GLY A 12 -19.88 12.38 -9.83
N THR A 13 -18.93 13.26 -9.45
CA THR A 13 -18.97 14.68 -9.80
C THR A 13 -18.75 14.94 -11.28
N LEU A 14 -18.12 13.99 -11.96
CA LEU A 14 -17.88 14.00 -13.40
C LEU A 14 -18.61 12.82 -14.02
N SER A 15 -19.79 13.07 -14.57
CA SER A 15 -20.60 12.09 -15.29
C SER A 15 -20.76 12.46 -16.76
N GLY A 16 -20.90 11.46 -17.61
CA GLY A 16 -21.14 11.60 -19.02
C GLY A 16 -20.09 10.92 -19.92
N ASP A 17 -20.39 10.86 -21.19
CA ASP A 17 -19.62 10.16 -22.23
C ASP A 17 -18.26 10.83 -22.58
N ARG A 18 -17.97 11.99 -21.99
CA ARG A 18 -16.71 12.74 -22.21
C ARG A 18 -15.73 12.66 -21.05
N HIS A 19 -16.04 11.85 -20.05
CA HIS A 19 -15.20 11.71 -18.86
C HIS A 19 -14.59 10.31 -18.82
N PHE A 20 -13.27 10.27 -18.71
CA PHE A 20 -12.53 9.02 -18.57
C PHE A 20 -11.82 9.01 -17.23
N ARG A 21 -12.04 7.96 -16.44
CA ARG A 21 -11.25 7.72 -15.26
C ARG A 21 -9.91 7.13 -15.65
N PHE A 22 -8.84 7.79 -15.24
CA PHE A 22 -7.48 7.26 -15.30
C PHE A 22 -6.96 7.09 -13.86
N PRO A 23 -6.81 5.86 -13.37
CA PRO A 23 -6.35 5.63 -12.00
C PRO A 23 -5.00 6.28 -11.73
N ALA A 24 -4.85 6.99 -10.62
CA ALA A 24 -3.59 7.66 -10.27
C ALA A 24 -2.41 6.69 -10.07
N TRP A 25 -2.70 5.44 -9.73
CA TRP A 25 -1.71 4.38 -9.60
C TRP A 25 -1.22 3.82 -10.96
N LEU A 26 -1.99 4.00 -12.04
CA LEU A 26 -1.65 3.52 -13.38
C LEU A 26 -0.80 4.55 -14.13
N ASN A 27 0.44 4.72 -13.75
CA ASN A 27 1.38 5.58 -14.46
C ASN A 27 2.46 4.77 -15.20
N ALA A 28 3.26 5.44 -16.03
CA ALA A 28 4.29 4.79 -16.84
C ALA A 28 5.36 4.05 -15.99
N ASP A 29 5.65 4.53 -14.79
CA ASP A 29 6.57 3.86 -13.87
C ASP A 29 5.92 2.62 -13.27
N TYR A 30 4.62 2.67 -12.97
CA TYR A 30 3.88 1.50 -12.53
C TYR A 30 3.88 0.41 -13.61
N ILE A 31 3.54 0.72 -14.85
CA ILE A 31 3.54 -0.25 -15.96
C ILE A 31 4.92 -0.89 -16.13
N ARG A 32 5.99 -0.12 -15.99
CA ARG A 32 7.36 -0.63 -16.02
C ARG A 32 7.67 -1.57 -14.83
N ARG A 33 7.12 -1.27 -13.65
CA ARG A 33 7.33 -2.01 -12.39
C ARG A 33 6.41 -3.22 -12.26
N THR A 34 5.21 -3.22 -12.87
CA THR A 34 4.27 -4.37 -12.83
C THR A 34 4.78 -5.57 -13.59
N GLY A 35 5.64 -5.41 -14.61
CA GLY A 35 6.39 -6.52 -15.17
C GLY A 35 7.28 -7.24 -14.14
N HIS A 36 7.59 -6.57 -13.04
CA HIS A 36 8.28 -7.16 -11.89
C HIS A 36 7.32 -7.74 -10.82
N ILE A 37 6.07 -7.25 -10.72
CA ILE A 37 5.10 -7.71 -9.70
C ILE A 37 4.75 -9.18 -9.89
N GLU A 38 4.60 -9.65 -11.12
CA GLU A 38 4.36 -11.07 -11.39
C GLU A 38 5.54 -11.97 -10.97
N GLN A 39 6.76 -11.46 -11.01
CA GLN A 39 7.95 -12.18 -10.55
C GLN A 39 8.00 -12.32 -9.02
N TYR A 40 7.41 -11.37 -8.27
CA TYR A 40 7.37 -11.41 -6.79
C TYR A 40 6.22 -12.26 -6.24
N SER A 41 5.24 -12.65 -7.06
CA SER A 41 4.13 -13.51 -6.64
C SER A 41 4.49 -14.99 -6.59
N SER A 42 5.72 -15.38 -6.93
CA SER A 42 5.99 -16.75 -7.32
C SER A 42 6.59 -17.69 -6.26
N VAL A 43 7.20 -17.23 -5.17
CA VAL A 43 7.75 -18.17 -4.17
C VAL A 43 7.67 -17.66 -2.73
N PRO A 44 6.79 -18.25 -1.88
CA PRO A 44 6.67 -17.86 -0.47
C PRO A 44 7.96 -17.95 0.35
N GLY A 45 8.86 -18.87 0.04
CA GLY A 45 10.14 -19.03 0.73
C GLY A 45 11.11 -17.86 0.53
N ASP A 46 11.15 -17.28 -0.66
CA ASP A 46 12.04 -16.14 -0.95
C ASP A 46 11.58 -14.84 -0.28
N ILE A 47 10.27 -14.72 -0.02
CA ILE A 47 9.68 -13.55 0.64
C ILE A 47 10.23 -13.42 2.07
N LEU A 48 10.22 -14.50 2.84
CA LEU A 48 10.71 -14.49 4.22
C LEU A 48 12.19 -14.18 4.32
N ASN A 49 13.00 -14.67 3.37
CA ASN A 49 14.43 -14.43 3.36
C ASN A 49 14.79 -12.97 3.04
N ARG A 50 13.91 -12.23 2.35
CA ARG A 50 14.10 -10.80 2.04
C ARG A 50 13.65 -9.90 3.16
N HIS A 51 12.63 -10.31 3.94
CA HIS A 51 12.01 -9.49 4.96
C HIS A 51 12.81 -9.54 6.27
N GLU A 52 13.94 -8.85 6.29
CA GLU A 52 14.80 -8.73 7.47
C GLU A 52 14.18 -7.83 8.56
N LYS A 53 13.23 -6.95 8.17
CA LYS A 53 12.66 -5.90 9.00
C LYS A 53 11.15 -6.00 9.10
N PHE A 54 10.59 -5.40 10.15
CA PHE A 54 9.17 -5.49 10.47
C PHE A 54 8.29 -4.62 9.56
N CYS A 55 8.39 -3.31 9.69
CA CYS A 55 7.47 -2.39 9.00
C CYS A 55 8.18 -1.09 8.64
N ASN A 56 7.77 -0.50 7.52
CA ASN A 56 8.27 0.80 7.08
C ASN A 56 7.15 1.82 6.85
N PHE A 57 7.56 3.11 6.92
CA PHE A 57 6.75 4.29 6.68
C PHE A 57 7.57 5.29 5.85
N VAL A 58 7.21 5.50 4.57
CA VAL A 58 7.95 6.40 3.66
C VAL A 58 7.01 7.43 3.05
N TYR A 59 7.08 8.67 3.58
CA TYR A 59 6.21 9.77 3.15
C TYR A 59 7.01 11.06 2.93
N SER A 60 6.75 11.75 1.83
CA SER A 60 7.52 12.92 1.40
C SER A 60 6.86 14.27 1.68
N GLY A 61 5.66 14.33 2.23
CA GLY A 61 4.99 15.59 2.60
C GLY A 61 3.47 15.49 2.48
N GLY A 62 2.76 16.39 3.15
CA GLY A 62 1.29 16.45 3.16
C GLY A 62 0.67 16.29 4.57
N GLU A 63 -0.66 16.31 4.65
CA GLU A 63 -1.40 16.01 5.88
C GLU A 63 -1.64 14.50 5.99
N PHE A 64 -0.96 13.84 6.90
CA PHE A 64 -1.04 12.39 7.09
C PHE A 64 -1.50 11.99 8.49
N ARG A 65 -2.52 12.67 9.01
CA ARG A 65 -2.97 12.46 10.41
C ARG A 65 -3.28 11.00 10.72
N GLU A 66 -4.00 10.31 9.86
CA GLU A 66 -4.34 8.90 10.06
C GLU A 66 -3.12 7.99 9.97
N ALA A 67 -2.22 8.26 9.03
CA ALA A 67 -0.98 7.48 8.88
C ALA A 67 -0.04 7.67 10.10
N ILE A 68 0.07 8.90 10.61
CA ILE A 68 0.88 9.19 11.81
C ILE A 68 0.28 8.50 13.04
N ARG A 69 -1.04 8.62 13.27
CA ARG A 69 -1.71 7.96 14.39
C ARG A 69 -1.54 6.43 14.35
N PHE A 70 -1.63 5.85 13.17
CA PHE A 70 -1.40 4.43 12.99
C PHE A 70 0.06 4.06 13.26
N LEU A 71 1.02 4.83 12.72
CA LEU A 71 2.45 4.67 12.98
C LEU A 71 2.75 4.69 14.48
N GLU A 72 2.23 5.69 15.20
CA GLU A 72 2.42 5.83 16.66
C GLU A 72 1.86 4.63 17.42
N THR A 73 0.65 4.16 17.03
CA THR A 73 0.01 3.00 17.67
C THR A 73 0.77 1.70 17.36
N LEU A 74 1.21 1.50 16.12
CA LEU A 74 1.96 0.31 15.71
C LEU A 74 3.35 0.28 16.34
N SER A 75 3.98 1.45 16.52
CA SER A 75 5.31 1.57 17.14
C SER A 75 5.32 1.19 18.63
N GLN A 76 4.17 1.12 19.28
CA GLN A 76 4.06 0.57 20.65
C GLN A 76 4.25 -0.95 20.69
N TYR A 77 3.92 -1.63 19.60
CA TYR A 77 4.16 -3.07 19.47
C TYR A 77 5.60 -3.35 19.04
N LYS A 78 6.05 -2.75 17.93
CA LYS A 78 7.38 -3.01 17.37
C LYS A 78 7.86 -1.80 16.58
N TYR A 79 9.17 -1.57 16.58
CA TYR A 79 9.77 -0.41 15.91
C TYR A 79 9.45 -0.37 14.43
N VAL A 80 9.00 0.80 13.94
CA VAL A 80 8.70 1.07 12.54
C VAL A 80 9.74 2.02 11.99
N ASP A 81 10.44 1.61 10.94
CA ASP A 81 11.41 2.46 10.25
C ASP A 81 10.70 3.53 9.43
N SER A 82 10.98 4.79 9.73
CA SER A 82 10.48 5.93 8.95
C SER A 82 11.65 6.59 8.24
N SER A 83 11.58 6.71 6.91
CA SER A 83 12.66 7.24 6.06
C SER A 83 12.17 8.26 5.03
N GLY A 84 11.06 8.94 5.32
CA GLY A 84 10.51 10.02 4.49
C GLY A 84 10.99 11.40 4.92
N GLN A 85 10.56 12.43 4.20
CA GLN A 85 10.81 13.82 4.61
C GLN A 85 9.99 14.22 5.84
N LEU A 86 8.82 13.61 6.02
CA LEU A 86 7.91 13.93 7.13
C LEU A 86 8.46 13.45 8.46
N LEU A 87 8.92 12.23 8.51
CA LEU A 87 9.53 11.59 9.69
C LEU A 87 10.69 10.73 9.19
N ASN A 88 11.86 10.91 9.79
CA ASN A 88 13.05 10.14 9.42
C ASN A 88 13.80 9.71 10.69
N ASN A 89 13.52 8.49 11.15
CA ASN A 89 14.20 7.89 12.29
C ASN A 89 15.37 6.98 11.87
N THR A 90 15.54 6.74 10.57
CA THR A 90 16.64 5.90 10.04
C THR A 90 17.87 6.71 9.65
N GLY A 91 17.73 8.04 9.50
CA GLY A 91 18.77 8.90 8.96
C GLY A 91 19.07 8.71 7.47
N MET A 92 18.35 7.82 6.79
CA MET A 92 18.56 7.52 5.38
C MET A 92 17.68 8.36 4.47
N ILE A 93 18.20 8.68 3.27
CA ILE A 93 17.41 9.24 2.16
C ILE A 93 17.04 8.09 1.23
N VAL A 94 15.74 7.82 1.13
CA VAL A 94 15.22 6.77 0.23
C VAL A 94 15.24 7.28 -1.21
N LYS A 95 16.13 6.72 -2.02
CA LYS A 95 16.24 7.01 -3.47
C LYS A 95 15.28 6.14 -4.28
N ASP A 96 15.20 4.86 -3.97
CA ASP A 96 14.25 3.90 -4.54
C ASP A 96 13.35 3.36 -3.42
N LYS A 97 12.07 3.73 -3.48
CA LYS A 97 11.08 3.34 -2.47
C LYS A 97 10.77 1.85 -2.55
N VAL A 98 10.72 1.27 -3.74
CA VAL A 98 10.42 -0.15 -3.93
C VAL A 98 11.54 -1.00 -3.37
N GLU A 99 12.80 -0.67 -3.70
CA GLU A 99 13.98 -1.34 -3.14
C GLU A 99 14.03 -1.20 -1.61
N PHE A 100 13.76 -0.01 -1.09
CA PHE A 100 13.71 0.19 0.36
C PHE A 100 12.64 -0.69 1.03
N CYS A 101 11.40 -0.66 0.54
CA CYS A 101 10.27 -1.41 1.10
C CYS A 101 10.45 -2.93 0.98
N SER A 102 11.22 -3.44 0.01
CA SER A 102 11.39 -4.87 -0.22
C SER A 102 12.05 -5.63 0.93
N ARG A 103 12.68 -4.93 1.86
CA ARG A 103 13.30 -5.51 3.07
C ARG A 103 12.35 -5.64 4.27
N TYR A 104 11.09 -5.22 4.11
CA TYR A 104 10.13 -5.14 5.19
C TYR A 104 8.94 -6.06 4.98
N LYS A 105 8.50 -6.73 6.06
CA LYS A 105 7.28 -7.54 6.05
C LYS A 105 6.05 -6.71 5.70
N PHE A 106 5.95 -5.52 6.31
CA PHE A 106 4.80 -4.62 6.15
C PHE A 106 5.21 -3.24 5.65
N THR A 107 4.34 -2.63 4.84
CA THR A 107 4.48 -1.23 4.41
C THR A 107 3.21 -0.47 4.75
N ILE A 108 3.31 0.64 5.50
CA ILE A 108 2.17 1.53 5.74
C ILE A 108 1.90 2.29 4.43
N ALA A 109 0.74 2.00 3.81
CA ALA A 109 0.31 2.52 2.52
C ALA A 109 -1.00 3.34 2.68
N PHE A 110 -1.01 4.29 3.61
CA PHE A 110 -2.18 5.14 3.87
C PHE A 110 -2.20 6.30 2.87
N GLU A 111 -3.34 6.56 2.27
CA GLU A 111 -3.53 7.72 1.40
C GLU A 111 -3.67 9.02 2.21
N ASN A 112 -3.56 10.16 1.53
CA ASN A 112 -3.69 11.47 2.19
C ASN A 112 -5.13 11.72 2.64
N TYR A 113 -6.09 11.19 1.89
CA TYR A 113 -7.52 11.25 2.19
C TYR A 113 -8.24 10.02 1.61
N ALA A 114 -9.42 9.74 2.14
CA ALA A 114 -10.28 8.64 1.66
C ALA A 114 -11.33 9.19 0.69
N SER A 115 -11.23 8.82 -0.59
CA SER A 115 -12.21 9.12 -1.61
C SER A 115 -12.34 7.96 -2.59
N PRO A 116 -13.53 7.66 -3.12
CA PRO A 116 -13.72 6.61 -4.10
C PRO A 116 -12.78 6.77 -5.31
N GLY A 117 -12.07 5.71 -5.66
CA GLY A 117 -11.12 5.68 -6.76
C GLY A 117 -9.80 6.43 -6.52
N TYR A 118 -9.61 7.08 -5.36
CA TYR A 118 -8.34 7.71 -5.03
C TYR A 118 -7.36 6.70 -4.47
N ILE A 119 -6.66 6.05 -5.38
CA ILE A 119 -5.60 5.10 -5.08
C ILE A 119 -4.33 5.61 -5.76
N THR A 120 -3.25 5.79 -4.99
CA THR A 120 -1.98 6.28 -5.50
C THR A 120 -0.94 5.16 -5.54
N GLN A 121 0.28 5.52 -5.91
CA GLN A 121 1.42 4.62 -5.91
C GLN A 121 1.77 4.03 -4.53
N LYS A 122 1.19 4.51 -3.43
CA LYS A 122 1.50 3.98 -2.10
C LYS A 122 1.18 2.49 -1.97
N LEU A 123 0.01 2.09 -2.49
CA LEU A 123 -0.40 0.69 -2.50
C LEU A 123 0.45 -0.14 -3.49
N THR A 124 0.64 0.37 -4.70
CA THR A 124 1.34 -0.36 -5.76
C THR A 124 2.85 -0.43 -5.56
N ASP A 125 3.48 0.56 -4.92
CA ASP A 125 4.89 0.48 -4.53
C ASP A 125 5.12 -0.64 -3.50
N ALA A 126 4.21 -0.82 -2.55
CA ALA A 126 4.29 -1.91 -1.58
C ALA A 126 4.14 -3.28 -2.26
N PHE A 127 3.20 -3.41 -3.21
CA PHE A 127 3.08 -4.62 -4.03
C PHE A 127 4.35 -4.90 -4.84
N ALA A 128 4.88 -3.88 -5.53
CA ALA A 128 6.10 -4.00 -6.32
C ALA A 128 7.32 -4.40 -5.45
N ALA A 129 7.34 -3.96 -4.20
CA ALA A 129 8.36 -4.33 -3.23
C ALA A 129 8.19 -5.77 -2.69
N GLY A 130 7.05 -6.42 -2.91
CA GLY A 130 6.71 -7.69 -2.28
C GLY A 130 6.46 -7.58 -0.76
N SER A 131 6.27 -6.37 -0.24
CA SER A 131 5.93 -6.09 1.16
C SER A 131 4.40 -6.08 1.31
N LEU A 132 3.86 -6.63 2.40
CA LEU A 132 2.42 -6.66 2.64
C LEU A 132 1.90 -5.25 2.97
N PRO A 133 1.05 -4.65 2.10
CA PRO A 133 0.52 -3.32 2.37
C PRO A 133 -0.48 -3.33 3.53
N VAL A 134 -0.31 -2.41 4.48
CA VAL A 134 -1.39 -1.99 5.38
C VAL A 134 -1.98 -0.71 4.79
N TYR A 135 -3.14 -0.83 4.17
CA TYR A 135 -3.72 0.21 3.33
C TYR A 135 -4.91 0.91 3.98
N TRP A 136 -4.92 2.23 3.90
CA TRP A 136 -6.09 3.07 4.20
C TRP A 136 -6.25 4.12 3.10
N GLY A 137 -7.47 4.28 2.58
CA GLY A 137 -7.74 5.24 1.51
C GLY A 137 -9.08 4.99 0.85
N ALA A 138 -9.08 4.78 -0.46
CA ALA A 138 -10.29 4.59 -1.25
C ALA A 138 -11.19 3.49 -0.67
N PRO A 139 -12.47 3.79 -0.40
CA PRO A 139 -13.41 2.79 0.15
C PRO A 139 -13.72 1.67 -0.84
N ASP A 140 -13.44 1.89 -2.11
CA ASP A 140 -13.68 0.95 -3.21
C ASP A 140 -12.38 0.32 -3.76
N ALA A 141 -11.28 0.36 -2.99
CA ALA A 141 -10.00 -0.23 -3.40
C ALA A 141 -10.12 -1.71 -3.80
N CYS A 142 -10.99 -2.47 -3.12
CA CYS A 142 -11.25 -3.87 -3.43
C CYS A 142 -11.94 -4.11 -4.79
N ARG A 143 -12.36 -3.06 -5.49
CA ARG A 143 -12.84 -3.18 -6.88
C ARG A 143 -11.71 -3.23 -7.91
N GLU A 144 -10.54 -2.73 -7.55
CA GLU A 144 -9.37 -2.67 -8.43
C GLU A 144 -8.31 -3.68 -8.02
N PHE A 145 -8.15 -3.90 -6.71
CA PHE A 145 -7.14 -4.78 -6.16
C PHE A 145 -7.77 -5.93 -5.37
N ASN A 146 -7.15 -7.09 -5.48
CA ASN A 146 -7.60 -8.27 -4.74
C ASN A 146 -7.46 -8.05 -3.23
N PRO A 147 -8.57 -8.13 -2.44
CA PRO A 147 -8.54 -7.91 -1.00
C PRO A 147 -7.68 -8.93 -0.24
N GLY A 148 -7.43 -10.11 -0.80
CA GLY A 148 -6.51 -11.09 -0.25
C GLY A 148 -5.03 -10.75 -0.42
N ARG A 149 -4.69 -9.57 -0.95
CA ARG A 149 -3.30 -9.16 -1.20
C ARG A 149 -2.85 -7.96 -0.36
N PHE A 150 -3.71 -7.36 0.42
CA PHE A 150 -3.40 -6.25 1.33
C PHE A 150 -4.29 -6.28 2.56
N ILE A 151 -3.84 -5.67 3.64
CA ILE A 151 -4.63 -5.46 4.85
C ILE A 151 -5.38 -4.15 4.67
N ASN A 152 -6.71 -4.22 4.53
CA ASN A 152 -7.53 -3.02 4.42
C ASN A 152 -7.86 -2.48 5.83
N ALA A 153 -7.25 -1.35 6.20
CA ALA A 153 -7.47 -0.73 7.51
C ALA A 153 -8.93 -0.36 7.79
N ARG A 154 -9.77 -0.25 6.76
CA ARG A 154 -11.21 0.04 6.90
C ARG A 154 -12.04 -1.16 7.40
N ASP A 155 -11.48 -2.35 7.38
CA ASP A 155 -12.15 -3.56 7.89
C ASP A 155 -12.06 -3.67 9.42
N PHE A 156 -11.32 -2.74 10.06
CA PHE A 156 -11.11 -2.67 11.50
C PHE A 156 -11.79 -1.45 12.10
N ARG A 157 -12.30 -1.59 13.33
CA ARG A 157 -13.03 -0.52 14.03
C ARG A 157 -12.14 0.66 14.43
N ASN A 158 -10.86 0.39 14.68
CA ASN A 158 -9.88 1.38 15.11
C ASN A 158 -8.44 0.87 14.89
N HIS A 159 -7.45 1.75 15.06
CA HIS A 159 -6.05 1.40 14.89
C HIS A 159 -5.56 0.32 15.87
N ALA A 160 -6.09 0.26 17.08
CA ALA A 160 -5.69 -0.77 18.05
C ALA A 160 -6.10 -2.18 17.61
N GLU A 161 -7.25 -2.32 16.97
CA GLU A 161 -7.69 -3.59 16.37
C GLU A 161 -6.83 -3.96 15.17
N LEU A 162 -6.53 -3.00 14.30
CA LEU A 162 -5.63 -3.18 13.16
C LEU A 162 -4.22 -3.58 13.61
N VAL A 163 -3.68 -2.94 14.66
CA VAL A 163 -2.37 -3.29 15.22
C VAL A 163 -2.34 -4.73 15.73
N ARG A 164 -3.38 -5.16 16.48
CA ARG A 164 -3.47 -6.56 16.93
C ARG A 164 -3.48 -7.55 15.77
N TYR A 165 -4.11 -7.20 14.67
CA TYR A 165 -4.11 -8.04 13.47
C TYR A 165 -2.73 -8.10 12.80
N VAL A 166 -2.05 -6.96 12.65
CA VAL A 166 -0.67 -6.90 12.12
C VAL A 166 0.29 -7.67 13.03
N GLU A 167 0.15 -7.53 14.36
CA GLU A 167 0.91 -8.31 15.35
C GLU A 167 0.66 -9.82 15.21
N HIS A 168 -0.61 -10.20 15.02
CA HIS A 168 -0.97 -11.60 14.78
C HIS A 168 -0.28 -12.16 13.53
N LEU A 169 -0.33 -11.43 12.41
CA LEU A 169 0.35 -11.83 11.17
C LEU A 169 1.89 -11.83 11.30
N ASP A 170 2.46 -10.92 12.09
CA ASP A 170 3.91 -10.90 12.33
C ASP A 170 4.39 -12.16 13.04
N ARG A 171 3.55 -12.75 13.90
CA ARG A 171 3.82 -13.98 14.67
C ARG A 171 3.39 -15.26 13.96
N ASN A 172 2.48 -15.17 12.96
CA ASN A 172 1.91 -16.34 12.27
C ASN A 172 2.34 -16.34 10.79
N VAL A 173 3.46 -16.99 10.54
CA VAL A 173 4.12 -17.02 9.22
C VAL A 173 3.20 -17.58 8.13
N ASP A 174 2.45 -18.65 8.40
CA ASP A 174 1.58 -19.28 7.42
C ASP A 174 0.44 -18.36 6.97
N GLU A 175 -0.17 -17.63 7.90
CA GLU A 175 -1.21 -16.65 7.58
C GLU A 175 -0.62 -15.44 6.84
N TYR A 176 0.55 -14.94 7.28
CA TYR A 176 1.27 -13.90 6.56
C TYR A 176 1.55 -14.31 5.11
N LEU A 177 2.07 -15.50 4.90
CA LEU A 177 2.38 -16.03 3.57
C LEU A 177 1.13 -16.28 2.70
N SER A 178 -0.05 -16.46 3.32
CA SER A 178 -1.30 -16.64 2.58
C SER A 178 -1.62 -15.43 1.68
N TYR A 179 -1.22 -14.23 2.08
CA TYR A 179 -1.37 -13.00 1.28
C TYR A 179 -0.56 -13.00 -0.03
N PHE A 180 0.41 -13.90 -0.16
CA PHE A 180 1.29 -13.99 -1.34
C PHE A 180 1.00 -15.20 -2.22
N LYS A 181 0.09 -16.11 -1.80
CA LYS A 181 -0.19 -17.34 -2.53
C LYS A 181 -1.17 -17.13 -3.69
N GLY A 182 -0.70 -17.35 -4.92
CA GLY A 182 -1.50 -17.71 -6.10
C GLY A 182 -2.62 -16.76 -6.57
N LEU A 183 -2.74 -15.56 -6.01
CA LEU A 183 -3.82 -14.64 -6.35
C LEU A 183 -3.31 -13.49 -7.23
N SER A 184 -4.05 -13.17 -8.31
CA SER A 184 -3.84 -11.93 -9.06
C SER A 184 -3.91 -10.72 -8.13
N LEU A 185 -3.07 -9.71 -8.36
CA LEU A 185 -3.08 -8.45 -7.61
C LEU A 185 -4.24 -7.54 -8.00
N ILE A 186 -4.65 -7.61 -9.26
CA ILE A 186 -5.61 -6.69 -9.87
C ILE A 186 -6.80 -7.50 -10.38
N HIS A 187 -8.02 -6.97 -10.19
CA HIS A 187 -9.20 -7.46 -10.88
C HIS A 187 -9.27 -6.83 -12.27
N ILE A 188 -8.89 -7.54 -13.30
CA ILE A 188 -9.06 -7.14 -14.70
C ILE A 188 -10.12 -8.05 -15.33
#